data_fd29981af7e697910e9ad0253c098a7b
#
_entry.id   fd29981af7e697910e9ad0253c098a7b
#
_cell.length_a   1.000
_cell.length_b   1.000
_cell.length_c   1.000
_cell.angle_alpha   90.00
_cell.angle_beta   90.00
_cell.angle_gamma   90.00
#
_symmetry.space_group_name_H-M   'P 1'
#
loop_
_entity.id
_entity.type
_entity.pdbx_description
1 polymer ?
#
loop_
_entity_poly.entity_id
_entity_poly.type
_entity_poly.pdbx_seq_one_letter_code
_entity_poly.pdbx_strand_id
1 'polypeptide(L)'
;MLMCMPVLASSMGDWLSTLESIRNATGEPRTVGISDTAIGIFLESDPTLSRAIEEAAATFERLSIDHSEQFKLDEASLVEYLQSDYVNFYSAPTVNPYVALAARGPWIVTSHGAVLHDNGGYGMLGMG
;
A
#
# COMPACT_ATOMS: atom_id res chain seq x y z
N MET A 1 5.61 23.27 -10.82
CA MET A 1 5.61 23.04 -10.43
C MET A 1 5.69 22.92 -9.40
N LEU A 2 5.90 22.87 -9.11
CA LEU A 2 6.11 22.89 -8.25
C LEU A 2 6.13 22.18 -7.52
N MET A 3 5.89 21.86 -7.59
CA MET A 3 5.83 21.10 -7.06
C MET A 3 6.50 20.50 -6.29
N CYS A 4 6.96 20.29 -6.19
CA CYS A 4 7.80 19.50 -5.68
C CYS A 4 8.15 19.81 -4.40
N MET A 5 8.25 20.64 -4.10
CA MET A 5 8.64 21.03 -3.03
C MET A 5 8.08 20.47 -1.93
N PRO A 6 7.26 20.11 -2.04
CA PRO A 6 6.50 19.61 -1.07
C PRO A 6 7.17 18.70 -0.21
N VAL A 7 8.01 18.14 -0.70
CA VAL A 7 8.70 17.24 -0.03
C VAL A 7 8.85 17.55 1.33
N LEU A 8 9.23 18.62 1.62
CA LEU A 8 9.50 18.87 2.86
C LEU A 8 8.36 18.82 3.60
N ALA A 9 7.49 19.18 3.08
CA ALA A 9 6.38 19.29 3.72
C ALA A 9 5.94 18.02 4.19
N SER A 10 6.39 17.08 3.71
CA SER A 10 5.97 15.87 4.10
C SER A 10 5.79 15.90 5.50
N SER A 11 5.02 16.64 5.97
CA SER A 11 4.81 16.61 7.30
C SER A 11 3.56 15.84 7.41
N MET A 12 2.97 15.85 8.52
CA MET A 12 1.90 15.02 8.82
C MET A 12 0.70 15.14 7.97
N GLY A 13 0.48 16.21 7.32
CA GLY A 13 -0.68 16.35 6.49
C GLY A 13 -0.57 15.68 5.15
N ASP A 14 0.66 15.59 4.65
CA ASP A 14 0.86 15.05 3.32
C ASP A 14 0.66 13.56 3.18
N TRP A 15 0.98 12.82 4.22
CA TRP A 15 0.82 11.37 4.13
C TRP A 15 -0.65 10.99 3.92
N LEU A 16 -1.54 11.72 4.56
CA LEU A 16 -2.96 11.41 4.44
C LEU A 16 -3.42 11.71 3.02
N SER A 17 -2.99 12.83 2.48
CA SER A 17 -3.33 13.20 1.12
C SER A 17 -2.82 12.15 0.14
N THR A 18 -1.61 11.64 0.38
CA THR A 18 -1.02 10.61 -0.46
C THR A 18 -1.84 9.32 -0.42
N LEU A 19 -2.20 8.87 0.77
CA LEU A 19 -2.99 7.65 0.88
C LEU A 19 -4.39 7.85 0.29
N GLU A 20 -4.97 9.02 0.47
CA GLU A 20 -6.28 9.28 -0.08
C GLU A 20 -6.25 9.31 -1.60
N SER A 21 -5.16 9.76 -2.19
CA SER A 21 -5.02 9.71 -3.64
C SER A 21 -5.07 8.28 -4.14
N ILE A 22 -4.40 7.38 -3.44
CA ILE A 22 -4.42 5.97 -3.82
C ILE A 22 -5.81 5.40 -3.61
N ARG A 23 -6.43 5.70 -2.48
CA ARG A 23 -7.75 5.15 -2.16
C ARG A 23 -8.80 5.62 -3.15
N ASN A 24 -8.70 6.88 -3.55
CA ASN A 24 -9.69 7.44 -4.47
C ASN A 24 -9.48 6.97 -5.91
N ALA A 25 -8.29 6.54 -6.25
CA ALA A 25 -8.00 6.09 -7.61
C ALA A 25 -8.25 4.60 -7.79
N THR A 26 -8.55 3.88 -6.73
CA THR A 26 -8.72 2.44 -6.79
C THR A 26 -10.16 2.07 -6.46
N GLY A 27 -10.50 0.81 -6.65
CA GLY A 27 -11.87 0.38 -6.39
C GLY A 27 -12.10 0.08 -4.92
N GLU A 28 -13.07 -0.75 -4.65
CA GLU A 28 -13.50 -1.03 -3.29
C GLU A 28 -12.42 -1.79 -2.52
N PRO A 29 -11.99 -1.31 -1.37
CA PRO A 29 -10.99 -2.01 -0.59
C PRO A 29 -11.62 -3.13 0.23
N ARG A 30 -10.83 -4.16 0.51
CA ARG A 30 -11.28 -5.24 1.37
C ARG A 30 -10.42 -5.31 2.62
N THR A 31 -9.13 -5.06 2.47
CA THR A 31 -8.19 -5.12 3.58
C THR A 31 -8.32 -3.86 4.41
N VAL A 32 -8.51 -4.05 5.70
CA VAL A 32 -8.64 -2.93 6.61
C VAL A 32 -7.34 -2.85 7.41
N GLY A 33 -6.59 -1.81 7.22
CA GLY A 33 -5.34 -1.63 7.95
C GLY A 33 -5.57 -0.85 9.23
N ILE A 34 -4.51 -0.29 9.78
CA ILE A 34 -4.64 0.52 10.99
C ILE A 34 -5.33 1.83 10.60
N SER A 35 -5.94 2.46 11.57
CA SER A 35 -6.71 3.67 11.32
C SER A 35 -5.80 4.84 10.98
N ASP A 36 -6.35 5.85 10.34
CA ASP A 36 -5.57 7.02 9.98
C ASP A 36 -5.05 7.73 11.22
N THR A 37 -5.79 7.70 12.31
CA THR A 37 -5.33 8.28 13.55
C THR A 37 -4.08 7.55 14.04
N ALA A 38 -4.10 6.22 13.97
CA ALA A 38 -2.95 5.43 14.39
C ALA A 38 -1.74 5.68 13.48
N ILE A 39 -1.98 5.81 12.17
CA ILE A 39 -0.91 6.08 11.24
C ILE A 39 -0.22 7.40 11.63
N GLY A 40 -1.01 8.43 11.92
CA GLY A 40 -0.45 9.72 12.31
C GLY A 40 0.40 9.62 13.56
N ILE A 41 -0.02 8.82 14.52
CA ILE A 41 0.74 8.66 15.75
C ILE A 41 2.07 7.95 15.48
N PHE A 42 2.03 6.87 14.70
CA PHE A 42 3.25 6.15 14.41
C PHE A 42 4.24 6.97 13.59
N LEU A 43 3.74 7.84 12.72
CA LEU A 43 4.62 8.65 11.90
C LEU A 43 5.47 9.61 12.73
N GLU A 44 5.01 9.95 13.91
CA GLU A 44 5.76 10.85 14.75
C GLU A 44 7.06 10.22 15.24
N SER A 45 7.11 8.91 15.31
CA SER A 45 8.29 8.26 15.87
C SER A 45 8.94 7.25 14.93
N ASP A 46 8.35 6.97 13.78
CA ASP A 46 8.88 5.93 12.91
C ASP A 46 9.04 6.42 11.47
N PRO A 47 10.25 6.85 11.10
CA PRO A 47 10.47 7.33 9.73
C PRO A 47 10.37 6.23 8.69
N THR A 48 10.42 4.97 9.10
CA THR A 48 10.29 3.87 8.15
C THR A 48 8.89 3.85 7.58
N LEU A 49 7.88 4.20 8.39
CA LEU A 49 6.51 4.26 7.90
C LEU A 49 6.37 5.37 6.84
N SER A 50 6.99 6.51 7.06
CA SER A 50 6.93 7.58 6.11
C SER A 50 7.53 7.14 4.77
N ARG A 51 8.64 6.40 4.81
CA ARG A 51 9.24 5.92 3.58
C ARG A 51 8.37 4.89 2.89
N ALA A 52 7.69 4.05 3.65
CA ALA A 52 6.81 3.06 3.05
C ALA A 52 5.68 3.75 2.28
N ILE A 53 5.12 4.80 2.86
CA ILE A 53 4.03 5.51 2.20
C ILE A 53 4.55 6.22 0.94
N GLU A 54 5.72 6.82 1.02
CA GLU A 54 6.29 7.50 -0.13
C GLU A 54 6.60 6.52 -1.26
N GLU A 55 7.13 5.35 -0.91
CA GLU A 55 7.43 4.36 -1.91
C GLU A 55 6.17 3.80 -2.53
N ALA A 56 5.13 3.64 -1.73
CA ALA A 56 3.86 3.15 -2.25
C ALA A 56 3.31 4.14 -3.27
N ALA A 57 3.42 5.44 -2.99
CA ALA A 57 2.92 6.45 -3.90
C ALA A 57 3.71 6.42 -5.21
N ALA A 58 5.03 6.29 -5.13
CA ALA A 58 5.86 6.25 -6.31
C ALA A 58 5.59 5.00 -7.14
N THR A 59 5.42 3.87 -6.47
CA THR A 59 5.12 2.62 -7.15
C THR A 59 3.75 2.69 -7.82
N PHE A 60 2.77 3.25 -7.11
CA PHE A 60 1.42 3.36 -7.64
C PHE A 60 1.43 4.25 -8.89
N GLU A 61 2.13 5.36 -8.83
CA GLU A 61 2.18 6.27 -9.95
C GLU A 61 2.84 5.61 -11.16
N ARG A 62 3.93 4.90 -10.94
CA ARG A 62 4.63 4.23 -12.02
C ARG A 62 3.76 3.15 -12.66
N LEU A 63 3.11 2.35 -11.84
CA LEU A 63 2.30 1.26 -12.36
C LEU A 63 1.00 1.75 -12.99
N SER A 64 0.50 2.91 -12.55
CA SER A 64 -0.73 3.42 -13.10
C SER A 64 -0.61 3.83 -14.57
N ILE A 65 0.60 4.04 -15.04
CA ILE A 65 0.80 4.39 -16.43
C ILE A 65 0.30 3.27 -17.33
N ASP A 66 0.62 2.03 -17.01
CA ASP A 66 0.22 0.90 -17.82
C ASP A 66 -0.94 0.07 -17.25
N HIS A 67 -1.25 0.24 -16.00
CA HIS A 67 -2.20 -0.65 -15.34
C HIS A 67 -3.34 0.08 -14.62
N SER A 68 -3.67 1.28 -15.09
CA SER A 68 -4.70 2.05 -14.40
C SER A 68 -6.04 1.33 -14.34
N GLU A 69 -6.34 0.55 -15.37
CA GLU A 69 -7.62 -0.16 -15.38
C GLU A 69 -7.67 -1.21 -14.29
N GLN A 70 -6.57 -1.90 -14.06
CA GLN A 70 -6.53 -2.94 -13.05
C GLN A 70 -6.67 -2.35 -11.65
N PHE A 71 -6.14 -1.15 -11.43
CA PHE A 71 -6.24 -0.54 -10.12
C PHE A 71 -7.67 -0.08 -9.82
N LYS A 72 -8.52 0.06 -10.84
CA LYS A 72 -9.89 0.45 -10.61
C LYS A 72 -10.74 -0.71 -10.15
N LEU A 73 -10.20 -1.93 -10.23
CA LEU A 73 -10.95 -3.08 -9.76
C LEU A 73 -11.05 -3.03 -8.24
N ASP A 74 -12.04 -3.70 -7.67
CA ASP A 74 -12.06 -3.84 -6.24
C ASP A 74 -10.89 -4.72 -5.84
N GLU A 75 -10.49 -4.65 -4.59
CA GLU A 75 -9.28 -5.33 -4.13
C GLU A 75 -9.33 -6.83 -4.36
N ALA A 76 -10.47 -7.46 -4.08
CA ALA A 76 -10.60 -8.89 -4.27
C ALA A 76 -10.40 -9.27 -5.74
N SER A 77 -10.97 -8.48 -6.64
CA SER A 77 -10.86 -8.77 -8.06
C SER A 77 -9.45 -8.53 -8.57
N LEU A 78 -8.75 -7.54 -8.03
CA LEU A 78 -7.38 -7.29 -8.42
C LEU A 78 -6.49 -8.46 -8.01
N VAL A 79 -6.67 -8.97 -6.79
CA VAL A 79 -5.90 -10.12 -6.33
C VAL A 79 -6.16 -11.32 -7.24
N GLU A 80 -7.42 -11.54 -7.59
CA GLU A 80 -7.79 -12.65 -8.44
C GLU A 80 -7.16 -12.48 -9.82
N TYR A 81 -7.18 -11.28 -10.36
CA TYR A 81 -6.60 -11.01 -11.67
C TYR A 81 -5.10 -11.32 -11.66
N LEU A 82 -4.40 -10.91 -10.61
CA LEU A 82 -2.97 -11.14 -10.54
C LEU A 82 -2.62 -12.61 -10.32
N GLN A 83 -3.53 -13.37 -9.75
CA GLN A 83 -3.29 -14.78 -9.52
C GLN A 83 -3.66 -15.65 -10.71
N SER A 84 -4.36 -15.08 -11.67
CA SER A 84 -4.95 -15.88 -12.73
C SER A 84 -3.95 -16.63 -13.60
N ASP A 85 -2.73 -16.10 -13.70
CA ASP A 85 -1.74 -16.74 -14.54
C ASP A 85 -0.75 -17.59 -13.77
N TYR A 86 -0.93 -17.76 -12.47
CA TYR A 86 0.00 -18.51 -11.68
C TYR A 86 -0.57 -19.85 -11.27
N VAL A 87 0.30 -20.84 -11.15
CA VAL A 87 -0.09 -22.12 -10.62
C VAL A 87 -0.16 -21.93 -9.13
N ASN A 88 -1.35 -22.15 -8.58
CA ASN A 88 -1.57 -21.90 -7.19
C ASN A 88 -1.56 -23.20 -6.44
N PHE A 89 -0.52 -23.46 -5.66
CA PHE A 89 -0.42 -24.68 -4.91
C PHE A 89 -1.15 -24.62 -3.58
N TYR A 90 -1.67 -23.48 -3.21
CA TYR A 90 -2.35 -23.33 -1.94
C TYR A 90 -3.85 -23.11 -2.17
N SER A 91 -4.63 -23.44 -1.18
CA SER A 91 -6.08 -23.24 -1.30
C SER A 91 -6.37 -21.76 -1.32
N ALA A 92 -7.49 -21.36 -1.89
CA ALA A 92 -7.85 -19.97 -2.01
C ALA A 92 -7.76 -19.19 -0.71
N PRO A 93 -8.20 -19.71 0.42
CA PRO A 93 -8.12 -18.94 1.67
C PRO A 93 -6.70 -18.63 2.14
N THR A 94 -5.70 -19.30 1.58
CA THR A 94 -4.33 -19.05 2.01
C THR A 94 -3.61 -18.10 1.07
N VAL A 95 -4.28 -17.62 0.02
CA VAL A 95 -3.66 -16.68 -0.89
C VAL A 95 -3.68 -15.32 -0.23
N ASN A 96 -2.62 -14.56 -0.41
CA ASN A 96 -2.51 -13.25 0.18
C ASN A 96 -3.67 -12.38 -0.28
N PRO A 97 -4.45 -11.81 0.61
CA PRO A 97 -5.66 -11.09 0.24
C PRO A 97 -5.42 -9.65 -0.25
N TYR A 98 -4.20 -9.22 -0.30
CA TYR A 98 -3.92 -7.85 -0.72
C TYR A 98 -2.68 -7.82 -1.63
N VAL A 99 -2.50 -6.72 -2.31
CA VAL A 99 -1.34 -6.51 -3.16
C VAL A 99 -0.51 -5.42 -2.49
N ALA A 100 0.75 -5.71 -2.19
CA ALA A 100 1.60 -4.74 -1.53
C ALA A 100 2.24 -3.82 -2.56
N LEU A 101 2.15 -2.53 -2.34
CA LEU A 101 2.83 -1.56 -3.17
C LEU A 101 4.22 -1.27 -2.59
N ALA A 102 4.35 -1.33 -1.30
CA ALA A 102 5.62 -1.08 -0.64
C ALA A 102 5.67 -1.80 0.69
N ALA A 103 6.85 -2.19 1.08
CA ALA A 103 7.07 -2.81 2.38
C ALA A 103 8.40 -2.30 2.93
N ARG A 104 8.37 -1.73 4.11
CA ARG A 104 9.57 -1.23 4.77
C ARG A 104 9.50 -1.55 6.24
N GLY A 105 10.50 -2.27 6.76
CA GLY A 105 10.45 -2.71 8.13
C GLY A 105 9.19 -3.51 8.35
N PRO A 106 8.41 -3.19 9.36
CA PRO A 106 7.17 -3.91 9.62
C PRO A 106 5.98 -3.34 8.85
N TRP A 107 6.20 -2.31 8.01
CA TRP A 107 5.09 -1.61 7.39
C TRP A 107 4.82 -2.06 5.97
N ILE A 108 3.57 -2.27 5.66
CA ILE A 108 3.14 -2.63 4.31
C ILE A 108 2.06 -1.65 3.90
N VAL A 109 2.15 -1.11 2.69
CA VAL A 109 1.11 -0.25 2.14
C VAL A 109 0.52 -0.97 0.93
N THR A 110 -0.77 -1.18 0.94
CA THR A 110 -1.43 -1.99 -0.09
C THR A 110 -1.86 -1.16 -1.28
N SER A 111 -2.24 -1.87 -2.35
CA SER A 111 -2.68 -1.24 -3.58
C SER A 111 -3.92 -0.37 -3.41
N HIS A 112 -4.73 -0.65 -2.42
CA HIS A 112 -5.95 0.10 -2.18
C HIS A 112 -5.82 1.04 -0.98
N GLY A 113 -4.59 1.31 -0.56
CA GLY A 113 -4.32 2.37 0.42
C GLY A 113 -4.43 2.00 1.88
N ALA A 114 -4.39 0.72 2.20
CA ALA A 114 -4.38 0.30 3.61
C ALA A 114 -2.95 0.22 4.10
N VAL A 115 -2.73 0.56 5.35
CA VAL A 115 -1.42 0.48 5.98
C VAL A 115 -1.48 -0.63 7.03
N LEU A 116 -0.62 -1.61 6.89
CA LEU A 116 -0.59 -2.76 7.77
C LEU A 116 0.72 -2.83 8.53
N HIS A 117 0.65 -3.34 9.74
CA HIS A 117 1.85 -3.57 10.53
C HIS A 117 2.05 -5.09 10.59
N ASP A 118 3.11 -5.56 9.98
CA ASP A 118 3.38 -6.98 9.90
C ASP A 118 4.10 -7.42 11.16
N ASN A 119 3.48 -8.27 11.92
CA ASN A 119 4.04 -8.72 13.18
C ASN A 119 4.89 -9.96 13.09
N GLY A 120 5.17 -10.45 11.93
CA GLY A 120 6.04 -11.61 11.84
C GLY A 120 6.09 -12.36 10.54
N GLY A 121 5.01 -12.35 9.80
CA GLY A 121 4.97 -13.16 8.59
C GLY A 121 6.03 -12.77 7.57
N TYR A 122 6.06 -11.51 7.23
CA TYR A 122 7.01 -11.05 6.26
C TYR A 122 8.42 -11.09 6.84
N GLY A 123 8.54 -10.85 8.13
CA GLY A 123 9.83 -10.88 8.76
C GLY A 123 10.51 -12.21 8.65
N MET A 124 9.74 -13.26 8.59
CA MET A 124 10.31 -14.59 8.49
C MET A 124 11.00 -14.79 7.18
N LEU A 125 10.65 -14.01 6.17
CA LEU A 125 11.27 -14.17 4.87
C LEU A 125 12.46 -13.22 4.72
N GLY A 126 12.75 -12.45 5.73
CA GLY A 126 13.87 -11.51 5.66
C GLY A 126 13.63 -10.35 4.74
N MET A 127 12.39 -10.03 4.48
CA MET A 127 12.06 -8.98 3.54
C MET A 127 11.58 -7.75 4.22
N GLY A 128 12.07 -7.36 5.22
CA GLY A 128 11.60 -6.21 5.96
C GLY A 128 11.68 -4.88 5.27
#